data_d7f10881f3591ce07fbede8c88a52d5a
#
_entry.id   d7f10881f3591ce07fbede8c88a52d5a
#
_cell.length_a   1.000
_cell.length_b   1.000
_cell.length_c   1.000
_cell.angle_alpha   90.00
_cell.angle_beta   90.00
_cell.angle_gamma   90.00
#
_symmetry.space_group_name_H-M   'P 1'
#
loop_
_entity.id
_entity.type
_entity.pdbx_description
1 polymer ?
#
loop_
_entity_poly.entity_id
_entity_poly.type
_entity_poly.pdbx_seq_one_letter_code
_entity_poly.pdbx_strand_id
1 'polypeptide(L)'
;MSRSNIRDRLAKLTPEQQGALAARIQQSGLVKRDHGIPRRPTDVPVEMSFAQQRLWFMQQLQPENPFYNMPIPLRLTGRLDVGALQACLDALVARHETLRTTFEAQGESAVQVISSPGPVKLAVADLSGLPESSREAEARRLVEEEGLRPFDLSTGPLMRARLLRLSAEDHVLQLTMHHIISDGWSLPVLYRDIGELYQAACSGEAARLPALAIQYADFSVWERN
;
A
#
# COMPACT_ATOMS: atom_id res chain seq x y z
N MET A 1 6.82 -38.64 -1.69
CA MET A 1 8.02 -38.90 -0.87
C MET A 1 8.05 -37.92 0.28
N SER A 2 8.04 -38.36 1.54
CA SER A 2 7.88 -37.52 2.73
C SER A 2 9.13 -36.67 3.01
N ARG A 3 8.94 -35.38 3.43
CA ARG A 3 10.01 -34.43 3.82
C ARG A 3 10.95 -34.95 4.92
N SER A 4 10.50 -35.90 5.76
CA SER A 4 11.33 -36.53 6.80
C SER A 4 12.48 -37.37 6.23
N ASN A 5 12.29 -38.06 5.10
CA ASN A 5 13.27 -38.96 4.48
C ASN A 5 14.49 -38.20 3.88
N ILE A 6 14.34 -36.93 3.50
CA ILE A 6 15.46 -36.16 2.94
C ILE A 6 16.37 -35.62 4.06
N ARG A 7 15.80 -35.17 5.17
CA ARG A 7 16.57 -34.67 6.34
C ARG A 7 17.45 -35.78 6.94
N ASP A 8 16.89 -36.98 7.10
CA ASP A 8 17.61 -38.14 7.64
C ASP A 8 18.74 -38.64 6.71
N ARG A 9 18.56 -38.47 5.40
CA ARG A 9 19.61 -38.77 4.40
C ARG A 9 20.73 -37.73 4.41
N LEU A 10 20.40 -36.45 4.56
CA LEU A 10 21.39 -35.38 4.65
C LEU A 10 22.22 -35.45 5.95
N ALA A 11 21.62 -35.88 7.07
CA ALA A 11 22.31 -36.06 8.34
C ALA A 11 23.31 -37.22 8.35
N LYS A 12 23.23 -38.16 7.38
CA LYS A 12 24.13 -39.31 7.22
C LYS A 12 25.34 -39.03 6.33
N LEU A 13 25.43 -37.84 5.71
CA LEU A 13 26.54 -37.47 4.86
C LEU A 13 27.72 -36.96 5.70
N THR A 14 28.94 -37.37 5.30
CA THR A 14 30.17 -36.81 5.89
C THR A 14 30.31 -35.31 5.52
N PRO A 15 31.10 -34.52 6.29
CA PRO A 15 31.35 -33.11 5.95
C PRO A 15 31.86 -32.89 4.52
N GLU A 16 32.70 -33.79 4.01
CA GLU A 16 33.18 -33.76 2.62
C GLU A 16 32.04 -34.00 1.61
N GLN A 17 31.17 -34.96 1.88
CA GLN A 17 30.02 -35.27 1.03
C GLN A 17 28.99 -34.15 1.06
N GLN A 18 28.80 -33.47 2.21
CA GLN A 18 27.94 -32.30 2.33
C GLN A 18 28.52 -31.14 1.50
N GLY A 19 29.84 -30.93 1.56
CA GLY A 19 30.52 -29.89 0.74
C GLY A 19 30.42 -30.17 -0.75
N ALA A 20 30.64 -31.41 -1.19
CA ALA A 20 30.51 -31.81 -2.58
C ALA A 20 29.08 -31.71 -3.09
N LEU A 21 28.08 -32.02 -2.26
CA LEU A 21 26.67 -31.87 -2.58
C LEU A 21 26.30 -30.40 -2.70
N ALA A 22 26.75 -29.54 -1.77
CA ALA A 22 26.53 -28.09 -1.81
C ALA A 22 27.15 -27.45 -3.08
N ALA A 23 28.39 -27.86 -3.43
CA ALA A 23 29.05 -27.40 -4.65
C ALA A 23 28.28 -27.83 -5.93
N ARG A 24 27.79 -29.06 -5.94
CA ARG A 24 27.02 -29.62 -7.07
C ARG A 24 25.64 -28.95 -7.21
N ILE A 25 24.98 -28.62 -6.10
CA ILE A 25 23.71 -27.85 -6.09
C ILE A 25 23.95 -26.41 -6.57
N GLN A 26 25.06 -25.77 -6.18
CA GLN A 26 25.46 -24.46 -6.70
C GLN A 26 25.76 -24.47 -8.21
N GLN A 27 26.44 -25.52 -8.71
CA GLN A 27 26.75 -25.69 -10.13
C GLN A 27 25.53 -26.07 -10.98
N SER A 28 24.56 -26.77 -10.40
CA SER A 28 23.33 -27.19 -11.12
C SER A 28 22.32 -26.07 -11.36
N GLY A 29 22.53 -24.86 -10.85
CA GLY A 29 21.57 -23.76 -10.95
C GLY A 29 20.25 -24.00 -10.17
N LEU A 30 20.16 -25.12 -9.42
CA LEU A 30 18.96 -25.47 -8.62
C LEU A 30 18.82 -24.63 -7.36
N VAL A 31 19.89 -24.03 -6.87
CA VAL A 31 19.81 -22.91 -5.94
C VAL A 31 19.64 -21.67 -6.82
N LYS A 32 18.40 -21.27 -7.07
CA LYS A 32 18.16 -19.88 -7.41
C LYS A 32 18.87 -19.07 -6.31
N ARG A 33 19.92 -18.35 -6.65
CA ARG A 33 20.40 -17.29 -5.78
C ARG A 33 19.15 -16.49 -5.47
N ASP A 34 18.87 -16.30 -4.19
CA ASP A 34 17.82 -15.39 -3.73
C ASP A 34 18.27 -13.99 -4.12
N HIS A 35 18.18 -13.73 -5.43
CA HIS A 35 18.27 -12.39 -5.97
C HIS A 35 16.91 -11.80 -5.60
N GLY A 36 16.86 -11.10 -4.49
CA GLY A 36 15.69 -10.33 -4.10
C GLY A 36 15.19 -9.54 -5.31
N ILE A 37 13.94 -9.14 -5.31
CA ILE A 37 13.36 -8.35 -6.41
C ILE A 37 14.27 -7.16 -6.70
N PRO A 38 14.84 -7.04 -7.93
CA PRO A 38 15.74 -5.94 -8.27
C PRO A 38 14.95 -4.63 -8.41
N ARG A 39 15.63 -3.50 -8.23
CA ARG A 39 15.07 -2.21 -8.63
C ARG A 39 14.86 -2.18 -10.15
N ARG A 40 13.70 -1.69 -10.60
CA ARG A 40 13.42 -1.50 -12.03
C ARG A 40 14.34 -0.46 -12.67
N PRO A 41 14.61 -0.52 -13.97
CA PRO A 41 15.11 0.60 -14.73
C PRO A 41 14.14 1.79 -14.66
N THR A 42 14.66 3.03 -14.69
CA THR A 42 13.85 4.25 -14.56
C THR A 42 13.40 4.81 -15.91
N ASP A 43 13.95 4.29 -17.01
CA ASP A 43 13.80 4.75 -18.38
C ASP A 43 12.83 3.91 -19.24
N VAL A 44 12.14 2.95 -18.60
CA VAL A 44 11.17 2.09 -19.29
C VAL A 44 9.77 2.28 -18.71
N PRO A 45 8.71 2.15 -19.53
CA PRO A 45 7.33 2.13 -19.03
C PRO A 45 7.15 1.03 -18.00
N VAL A 46 6.40 1.33 -16.93
CA VAL A 46 6.11 0.37 -15.87
C VAL A 46 4.82 -0.35 -16.19
N GLU A 47 4.93 -1.61 -16.59
CA GLU A 47 3.76 -2.45 -16.81
C GLU A 47 3.01 -2.72 -15.50
N MET A 48 1.69 -2.96 -15.60
CA MET A 48 0.89 -3.42 -14.48
C MET A 48 1.31 -4.83 -14.05
N SER A 49 1.26 -5.14 -12.75
CA SER A 49 1.29 -6.54 -12.29
C SER A 49 0.08 -7.31 -12.83
N PHE A 50 0.13 -8.64 -12.80
CA PHE A 50 -1.03 -9.44 -13.22
C PHE A 50 -2.27 -9.18 -12.35
N ALA A 51 -2.08 -8.88 -11.06
CA ALA A 51 -3.18 -8.51 -10.18
C ALA A 51 -3.78 -7.15 -10.56
N GLN A 52 -2.96 -6.15 -10.84
CA GLN A 52 -3.40 -4.82 -11.30
C GLN A 52 -4.11 -4.90 -12.64
N GLN A 53 -3.62 -5.70 -13.58
CA GLN A 53 -4.23 -5.87 -14.90
C GLN A 53 -5.67 -6.39 -14.80
N ARG A 54 -5.93 -7.36 -13.89
CA ARG A 54 -7.28 -7.87 -13.65
C ARG A 54 -8.21 -6.78 -13.10
N LEU A 55 -7.74 -6.02 -12.11
CA LEU A 55 -8.52 -4.94 -11.49
C LEU A 55 -8.79 -3.80 -12.47
N TRP A 56 -7.79 -3.44 -13.28
CA TRP A 56 -7.93 -2.44 -14.33
C TRP A 56 -8.97 -2.86 -15.37
N PHE A 57 -8.91 -4.10 -15.86
CA PHE A 57 -9.88 -4.63 -16.80
C PHE A 57 -11.31 -4.61 -16.23
N MET A 58 -11.50 -5.02 -14.98
CA MET A 58 -12.81 -4.98 -14.32
C MET A 58 -13.36 -3.56 -14.21
N GLN A 59 -12.47 -2.58 -13.92
CA GLN A 59 -12.86 -1.17 -13.88
C GLN A 59 -13.26 -0.63 -15.25
N GLN A 60 -12.61 -1.08 -16.35
CA GLN A 60 -13.01 -0.69 -17.70
C GLN A 60 -14.43 -1.18 -18.06
N LEU A 61 -14.82 -2.35 -17.55
CA LEU A 61 -16.19 -2.89 -17.77
C LEU A 61 -17.25 -2.11 -16.99
N GLN A 62 -16.93 -1.59 -15.82
CA GLN A 62 -17.86 -0.90 -14.93
C GLN A 62 -17.18 0.30 -14.24
N PRO A 63 -16.92 1.42 -14.94
CA PRO A 63 -16.15 2.54 -14.41
C PRO A 63 -16.73 3.19 -13.15
N GLU A 64 -18.06 3.20 -13.02
CA GLU A 64 -18.77 3.79 -11.88
C GLU A 64 -18.95 2.84 -10.69
N ASN A 65 -18.45 1.59 -10.79
CA ASN A 65 -18.65 0.60 -9.74
C ASN A 65 -17.64 0.78 -8.60
N PRO A 66 -18.06 1.08 -7.35
CA PRO A 66 -17.17 1.24 -6.20
C PRO A 66 -16.73 -0.08 -5.57
N PHE A 67 -16.98 -1.23 -6.19
CA PHE A 67 -16.75 -2.56 -5.60
C PHE A 67 -15.32 -2.78 -5.12
N TYR A 68 -14.35 -2.17 -5.79
CA TYR A 68 -12.93 -2.26 -5.43
C TYR A 68 -12.44 -1.10 -4.56
N ASN A 69 -13.35 -0.28 -4.03
CA ASN A 69 -12.99 0.70 -3.02
C ASN A 69 -12.75 0.02 -1.68
N MET A 70 -11.72 0.44 -1.00
CA MET A 70 -11.32 -0.02 0.34
C MET A 70 -11.47 1.14 1.32
N PRO A 71 -12.64 1.35 1.95
CA PRO A 71 -12.78 2.33 3.01
C PRO A 71 -12.10 1.81 4.29
N ILE A 72 -11.25 2.63 4.88
CA ILE A 72 -10.44 2.31 6.07
C ILE A 72 -10.69 3.42 7.10
N PRO A 73 -11.75 3.34 7.90
CA PRO A 73 -11.98 4.28 8.99
C PRO A 73 -11.11 3.92 10.20
N LEU A 74 -10.36 4.90 10.71
CA LEU A 74 -9.50 4.81 11.89
C LEU A 74 -10.01 5.76 12.97
N ARG A 75 -10.39 5.24 14.15
CA ARG A 75 -10.72 6.08 15.30
C ARG A 75 -9.45 6.62 15.92
N LEU A 76 -9.39 7.94 16.09
CA LEU A 76 -8.27 8.64 16.72
C LEU A 76 -8.80 9.31 18.01
N THR A 77 -8.30 8.89 19.16
CA THR A 77 -8.70 9.41 20.46
C THR A 77 -7.57 10.20 21.10
N GLY A 78 -7.91 11.27 21.80
CA GLY A 78 -6.97 12.22 22.39
C GLY A 78 -6.78 13.46 21.50
N ARG A 79 -5.87 14.33 21.92
CA ARG A 79 -5.55 15.57 21.17
C ARG A 79 -4.89 15.22 19.85
N LEU A 80 -5.45 15.71 18.78
CA LEU A 80 -4.95 15.51 17.42
C LEU A 80 -4.35 16.82 16.88
N ASP A 81 -3.09 16.77 16.45
CA ASP A 81 -2.49 17.81 15.64
C ASP A 81 -2.79 17.56 14.16
N VAL A 82 -3.70 18.36 13.60
CA VAL A 82 -4.14 18.21 12.21
C VAL A 82 -3.02 18.58 11.23
N GLY A 83 -2.13 19.51 11.60
CA GLY A 83 -0.96 19.87 10.79
C GLY A 83 0.05 18.72 10.73
N ALA A 84 0.32 18.07 11.87
CA ALA A 84 1.15 16.86 11.91
C ALA A 84 0.52 15.70 11.14
N LEU A 85 -0.81 15.54 11.19
CA LEU A 85 -1.53 14.53 10.39
C LEU A 85 -1.40 14.80 8.89
N GLN A 86 -1.53 16.06 8.46
CA GLN A 86 -1.31 16.44 7.06
C GLN A 86 0.11 16.11 6.61
N ALA A 87 1.14 16.51 7.39
CA ALA A 87 2.54 16.20 7.08
C ALA A 87 2.81 14.69 7.06
N CYS A 88 2.19 13.92 7.95
CA CYS A 88 2.23 12.47 7.96
C CYS A 88 1.70 11.85 6.66
N LEU A 89 0.53 12.30 6.18
CA LEU A 89 -0.07 11.79 4.95
C LEU A 89 0.77 12.16 3.71
N ASP A 90 1.32 13.36 3.67
CA ASP A 90 2.23 13.79 2.60
C ASP A 90 3.49 12.94 2.56
N ALA A 91 4.11 12.67 3.73
CA ALA A 91 5.27 11.80 3.85
C ALA A 91 4.96 10.35 3.48
N LEU A 92 3.76 9.85 3.82
CA LEU A 92 3.31 8.52 3.45
C LEU A 92 3.23 8.35 1.92
N VAL A 93 2.62 9.30 1.22
CA VAL A 93 2.52 9.29 -0.25
C VAL A 93 3.88 9.49 -0.90
N ALA A 94 4.75 10.31 -0.33
CA ALA A 94 6.13 10.45 -0.80
C ALA A 94 6.91 9.14 -0.69
N ARG A 95 6.71 8.39 0.40
CA ARG A 95 7.38 7.13 0.67
C ARG A 95 6.94 5.99 -0.24
N HIS A 96 5.63 5.84 -0.48
CA HIS A 96 5.03 4.73 -1.22
C HIS A 96 4.60 5.18 -2.61
N GLU A 97 5.35 4.80 -3.64
CA GLU A 97 5.05 5.13 -5.04
C GLU A 97 3.64 4.69 -5.46
N THR A 98 3.19 3.55 -4.97
CA THR A 98 1.85 3.02 -5.29
C THR A 98 0.72 3.98 -4.92
N LEU A 99 0.86 4.79 -3.85
CA LEU A 99 -0.15 5.76 -3.42
C LEU A 99 -0.27 6.99 -4.33
N ARG A 100 0.68 7.19 -5.25
CA ARG A 100 0.72 8.27 -6.24
C ARG A 100 0.82 7.73 -7.67
N THR A 101 0.39 6.48 -7.87
CA THR A 101 0.35 5.80 -9.16
C THR A 101 -1.04 5.90 -9.75
N THR A 102 -1.12 6.18 -11.05
CA THR A 102 -2.30 6.11 -11.92
C THR A 102 -2.03 5.14 -13.06
N PHE A 103 -3.04 4.85 -13.88
CA PHE A 103 -2.97 3.83 -14.92
C PHE A 103 -3.41 4.42 -16.26
N GLU A 104 -2.46 4.70 -17.13
CA GLU A 104 -2.71 5.25 -18.46
C GLU A 104 -2.91 4.13 -19.49
N ALA A 105 -4.03 4.17 -20.20
CA ALA A 105 -4.37 3.16 -21.20
C ALA A 105 -3.39 3.18 -22.37
N GLN A 106 -2.90 2.01 -22.78
CA GLN A 106 -2.07 1.77 -23.96
C GLN A 106 -2.62 0.60 -24.78
N GLY A 107 -3.44 0.90 -25.77
CA GLY A 107 -4.15 -0.13 -26.53
C GLY A 107 -5.11 -0.92 -25.66
N GLU A 108 -4.95 -2.24 -25.61
CA GLU A 108 -5.80 -3.16 -24.79
C GLU A 108 -5.32 -3.33 -23.33
N SER A 109 -4.26 -2.61 -22.93
CA SER A 109 -3.67 -2.67 -21.58
C SER A 109 -3.46 -1.26 -21.03
N ALA A 110 -2.77 -1.15 -19.91
CA ALA A 110 -2.34 0.13 -19.35
C ALA A 110 -0.93 0.02 -18.73
N VAL A 111 -0.32 1.17 -18.53
CA VAL A 111 0.95 1.31 -17.82
C VAL A 111 0.74 2.10 -16.54
N GLN A 112 1.60 1.86 -15.56
CA GLN A 112 1.67 2.62 -14.32
C GLN A 112 2.36 3.97 -14.58
N VAL A 113 1.69 5.06 -14.24
CA VAL A 113 2.25 6.42 -14.25
C VAL A 113 2.47 6.85 -12.81
N ILE A 114 3.74 6.96 -12.40
CA ILE A 114 4.12 7.28 -11.04
C ILE A 114 4.47 8.78 -10.97
N SER A 115 3.58 9.54 -10.37
CA SER A 115 3.74 10.99 -10.22
C SER A 115 4.83 11.34 -9.21
N SER A 116 5.38 12.55 -9.29
CA SER A 116 6.19 13.13 -8.22
C SER A 116 5.38 13.25 -6.93
N PRO A 117 6.03 13.14 -5.75
CA PRO A 117 5.34 13.39 -4.48
C PRO A 117 4.69 14.77 -4.45
N GLY A 118 3.46 14.82 -3.95
CA GLY A 118 2.69 16.04 -3.79
C GLY A 118 1.83 15.99 -2.53
N PRO A 119 1.21 17.11 -2.13
CA PRO A 119 0.39 17.16 -0.93
C PRO A 119 -0.90 16.34 -1.10
N VAL A 120 -1.26 15.62 -0.03
CA VAL A 120 -2.54 14.92 0.07
C VAL A 120 -3.63 15.91 0.45
N LYS A 121 -4.75 15.90 -0.25
CA LYS A 121 -5.90 16.71 0.15
C LYS A 121 -6.62 16.05 1.32
N LEU A 122 -6.36 16.52 2.54
CA LEU A 122 -7.10 16.10 3.74
C LEU A 122 -8.36 16.97 3.89
N ALA A 123 -9.52 16.41 3.57
CA ALA A 123 -10.79 17.07 3.80
C ALA A 123 -11.20 16.96 5.28
N VAL A 124 -11.50 18.08 5.94
CA VAL A 124 -11.93 18.07 7.36
C VAL A 124 -13.41 18.39 7.42
N ALA A 125 -14.20 17.55 8.10
CA ALA A 125 -15.59 17.79 8.43
C ALA A 125 -15.76 17.84 9.95
N ASP A 126 -16.25 18.97 10.46
CA ASP A 126 -16.48 19.17 11.89
C ASP A 126 -17.92 18.81 12.26
N LEU A 127 -18.09 17.72 12.99
CA LEU A 127 -19.38 17.22 13.48
C LEU A 127 -19.62 17.60 14.94
N SER A 128 -18.69 18.30 15.61
CA SER A 128 -18.78 18.64 17.03
C SER A 128 -19.95 19.56 17.36
N GLY A 129 -20.43 20.31 16.37
CA GLY A 129 -21.63 21.15 16.49
C GLY A 129 -22.96 20.39 16.48
N LEU A 130 -22.97 19.09 16.10
CA LEU A 130 -24.17 18.27 16.14
C LEU A 130 -24.46 17.77 17.56
N PRO A 131 -25.74 17.42 17.88
CA PRO A 131 -26.06 16.69 19.11
C PRO A 131 -25.21 15.42 19.22
N GLU A 132 -24.69 15.12 20.42
CA GLU A 132 -23.79 13.98 20.64
C GLU A 132 -24.40 12.65 20.15
N SER A 133 -25.69 12.45 20.38
CA SER A 133 -26.44 11.26 19.92
C SER A 133 -26.48 11.09 18.40
N SER A 134 -26.22 12.15 17.63
CA SER A 134 -26.28 12.14 16.16
C SER A 134 -24.90 12.07 15.48
N ARG A 135 -23.82 12.42 16.20
CA ARG A 135 -22.47 12.53 15.61
C ARG A 135 -21.98 11.21 15.03
N GLU A 136 -22.17 10.13 15.76
CA GLU A 136 -21.73 8.80 15.34
C GLU A 136 -22.50 8.30 14.12
N ALA A 137 -23.81 8.54 14.06
CA ALA A 137 -24.62 8.18 12.91
C ALA A 137 -24.22 8.98 11.67
N GLU A 138 -23.96 10.27 11.83
CA GLU A 138 -23.50 11.13 10.72
C GLU A 138 -22.07 10.76 10.26
N ALA A 139 -21.19 10.43 11.20
CA ALA A 139 -19.84 9.96 10.84
C ALA A 139 -19.90 8.68 10.01
N ARG A 140 -20.73 7.70 10.39
CA ARG A 140 -20.94 6.47 9.59
C ARG A 140 -21.49 6.77 8.22
N ARG A 141 -22.52 7.62 8.13
CA ARG A 141 -23.10 8.02 6.85
C ARG A 141 -22.05 8.61 5.91
N LEU A 142 -21.18 9.51 6.42
CA LEU A 142 -20.12 10.12 5.65
C LEU A 142 -19.04 9.13 5.22
N VAL A 143 -18.73 8.13 6.07
CA VAL A 143 -17.80 7.06 5.74
C VAL A 143 -18.34 6.18 4.63
N GLU A 144 -19.61 5.79 4.70
CA GLU A 144 -20.28 5.00 3.67
C GLU A 144 -20.37 5.75 2.35
N GLU A 145 -20.79 7.02 2.37
CA GLU A 145 -20.86 7.87 1.18
C GLU A 145 -19.52 7.97 0.45
N GLU A 146 -18.43 8.22 1.18
CA GLU A 146 -17.09 8.30 0.59
C GLU A 146 -16.62 6.94 0.07
N GLY A 147 -16.97 5.84 0.77
CA GLY A 147 -16.67 4.48 0.34
C GLY A 147 -17.32 4.10 -0.99
N LEU A 148 -18.49 4.66 -1.27
CA LEU A 148 -19.25 4.40 -2.51
C LEU A 148 -18.84 5.31 -3.68
N ARG A 149 -18.02 6.31 -3.46
CA ARG A 149 -17.62 7.24 -4.50
C ARG A 149 -16.57 6.60 -5.42
N PRO A 150 -16.83 6.44 -6.74
CA PRO A 150 -15.90 5.76 -7.64
C PRO A 150 -14.56 6.48 -7.78
N PHE A 151 -13.54 5.73 -8.22
CA PHE A 151 -12.23 6.25 -8.61
C PHE A 151 -12.07 6.24 -10.12
N ASP A 152 -11.42 7.25 -10.66
CA ASP A 152 -10.89 7.24 -12.01
C ASP A 152 -9.42 6.81 -11.95
N LEU A 153 -9.12 5.62 -12.51
CA LEU A 153 -7.77 5.06 -12.46
C LEU A 153 -6.76 5.84 -13.30
N SER A 154 -7.22 6.61 -14.29
CA SER A 154 -6.35 7.36 -15.19
C SER A 154 -5.90 8.70 -14.63
N THR A 155 -6.77 9.38 -13.88
CA THR A 155 -6.51 10.73 -13.35
C THR A 155 -6.14 10.72 -11.88
N GLY A 156 -6.65 9.75 -11.09
CA GLY A 156 -6.44 9.67 -9.64
C GLY A 156 -6.97 10.90 -8.88
N PRO A 157 -6.50 11.18 -7.65
CA PRO A 157 -5.70 10.27 -6.84
C PRO A 157 -6.47 9.01 -6.45
N LEU A 158 -5.77 7.88 -6.34
CA LEU A 158 -6.38 6.58 -5.99
C LEU A 158 -6.42 6.31 -4.47
N MET A 159 -6.00 7.29 -3.69
CA MET A 159 -6.19 7.39 -2.25
C MET A 159 -6.84 8.73 -1.92
N ARG A 160 -7.91 8.72 -1.14
CA ARG A 160 -8.57 9.92 -0.59
C ARG A 160 -8.52 9.88 0.92
N ALA A 161 -8.35 11.03 1.54
CA ALA A 161 -8.29 11.20 2.99
C ALA A 161 -9.34 12.21 3.47
N ARG A 162 -10.07 11.84 4.54
CA ARG A 162 -11.03 12.71 5.22
C ARG A 162 -10.87 12.57 6.73
N LEU A 163 -10.90 13.68 7.45
CA LEU A 163 -10.93 13.71 8.90
C LEU A 163 -12.31 14.17 9.36
N LEU A 164 -13.00 13.37 10.14
CA LEU A 164 -14.25 13.71 10.79
C LEU A 164 -13.95 14.04 12.26
N ARG A 165 -14.22 15.26 12.70
CA ARG A 165 -14.07 15.67 14.10
C ARG A 165 -15.40 15.46 14.82
N LEU A 166 -15.47 14.57 15.79
CA LEU A 166 -16.64 14.34 16.61
C LEU A 166 -16.60 15.19 17.89
N SER A 167 -15.40 15.41 18.44
CA SER A 167 -15.17 16.30 19.59
C SER A 167 -13.72 16.82 19.55
N ALA A 168 -13.29 17.52 20.60
CA ALA A 168 -11.91 18.01 20.72
C ALA A 168 -10.86 16.87 20.78
N GLU A 169 -11.26 15.69 21.27
CA GLU A 169 -10.39 14.54 21.50
C GLU A 169 -10.89 13.26 20.84
N ASP A 170 -11.81 13.38 19.88
CA ASP A 170 -12.40 12.23 19.21
C ASP A 170 -12.62 12.51 17.73
N HIS A 171 -11.95 11.72 16.90
CA HIS A 171 -11.91 11.90 15.45
C HIS A 171 -12.01 10.56 14.73
N VAL A 172 -12.45 10.58 13.48
CA VAL A 172 -12.32 9.45 12.55
C VAL A 172 -11.50 9.92 11.34
N LEU A 173 -10.33 9.33 11.17
CA LEU A 173 -9.58 9.44 9.93
C LEU A 173 -10.08 8.35 8.98
N GLN A 174 -10.70 8.76 7.89
CA GLN A 174 -11.08 7.86 6.81
C GLN A 174 -10.06 7.96 5.69
N LEU A 175 -9.42 6.84 5.40
CA LEU A 175 -8.68 6.64 4.15
C LEU A 175 -9.54 5.76 3.25
N THR A 176 -9.72 6.16 2.00
CA THR A 176 -10.38 5.33 0.99
C THR A 176 -9.37 5.12 -0.13
N MET A 177 -9.06 3.87 -0.44
CA MET A 177 -8.12 3.50 -1.50
C MET A 177 -8.79 2.59 -2.52
N HIS A 178 -8.37 2.68 -3.78
CA HIS A 178 -8.75 1.66 -4.76
C HIS A 178 -7.87 0.42 -4.58
N HIS A 179 -8.45 -0.77 -4.68
CA HIS A 179 -7.75 -2.05 -4.45
C HIS A 179 -6.55 -2.29 -5.40
N ILE A 180 -6.49 -1.56 -6.54
CA ILE A 180 -5.38 -1.63 -7.50
C ILE A 180 -4.05 -1.10 -6.94
N ILE A 181 -4.10 -0.24 -5.90
CA ILE A 181 -2.91 0.34 -5.24
C ILE A 181 -2.66 -0.20 -3.84
N SER A 182 -3.55 -1.01 -3.28
CA SER A 182 -3.46 -1.53 -1.91
C SER A 182 -4.28 -2.80 -1.77
N ASP A 183 -3.91 -3.64 -0.79
CA ASP A 183 -4.60 -4.88 -0.45
C ASP A 183 -4.60 -5.11 1.08
N GLY A 184 -5.16 -6.23 1.53
CA GLY A 184 -5.19 -6.58 2.95
C GLY A 184 -3.80 -6.74 3.58
N TRP A 185 -2.79 -7.16 2.82
CA TRP A 185 -1.41 -7.29 3.28
C TRP A 185 -0.70 -5.94 3.43
N SER A 186 -1.15 -4.93 2.70
CA SER A 186 -0.61 -3.56 2.76
C SER A 186 -1.05 -2.83 4.04
N LEU A 187 -2.20 -3.17 4.64
CA LEU A 187 -2.77 -2.43 5.77
C LEU A 187 -1.88 -2.41 7.02
N PRO A 188 -1.27 -3.51 7.48
CA PRO A 188 -0.34 -3.45 8.61
C PRO A 188 0.86 -2.53 8.38
N VAL A 189 1.36 -2.49 7.13
CA VAL A 189 2.45 -1.58 6.73
C VAL A 189 1.97 -0.14 6.80
N LEU A 190 0.79 0.13 6.24
CA LEU A 190 0.15 1.45 6.26
C LEU A 190 -0.02 1.98 7.69
N TYR A 191 -0.58 1.16 8.59
CA TYR A 191 -0.81 1.56 9.99
C TYR A 191 0.49 1.85 10.74
N ARG A 192 1.50 1.01 10.58
CA ARG A 192 2.82 1.22 11.17
C ARG A 192 3.43 2.53 10.66
N ASP A 193 3.42 2.73 9.34
CA ASP A 193 4.06 3.88 8.72
C ASP A 193 3.33 5.19 9.10
N ILE A 194 1.99 5.18 9.18
CA ILE A 194 1.20 6.32 9.70
C ILE A 194 1.59 6.63 11.14
N GLY A 195 1.69 5.62 12.02
CA GLY A 195 2.06 5.83 13.43
C GLY A 195 3.44 6.48 13.58
N GLU A 196 4.45 5.96 12.90
CA GLU A 196 5.82 6.47 12.95
C GLU A 196 5.93 7.88 12.32
N LEU A 197 5.27 8.11 11.19
CA LEU A 197 5.29 9.40 10.50
C LEU A 197 4.54 10.48 11.29
N TYR A 198 3.41 10.15 11.90
CA TYR A 198 2.67 11.08 12.74
C TYR A 198 3.45 11.45 13.99
N GLN A 199 4.05 10.46 14.67
CA GLN A 199 4.90 10.72 15.83
C GLN A 199 6.09 11.61 15.48
N ALA A 200 6.75 11.34 14.35
CA ALA A 200 7.86 12.15 13.85
C ALA A 200 7.41 13.60 13.56
N ALA A 201 6.26 13.79 12.93
CA ALA A 201 5.70 15.11 12.63
C ALA A 201 5.36 15.89 13.91
N CYS A 202 4.86 15.23 14.98
CA CYS A 202 4.56 15.86 16.26
C CYS A 202 5.81 16.23 17.05
N SER A 203 6.86 15.40 16.99
CA SER A 203 8.10 15.62 17.76
C SER A 203 9.13 16.51 17.04
N GLY A 204 8.99 16.68 15.71
CA GLY A 204 10.01 17.33 14.87
C GLY A 204 11.25 16.45 14.63
N GLU A 205 11.20 15.16 14.99
CA GLU A 205 12.26 14.19 14.77
C GLU A 205 12.08 13.45 13.44
N ALA A 206 13.15 12.80 12.97
CA ALA A 206 13.05 11.92 11.81
C ALA A 206 12.26 10.64 12.14
N ALA A 207 11.40 10.19 11.23
CA ALA A 207 10.66 8.93 11.37
C ALA A 207 11.63 7.73 11.43
N ARG A 208 11.35 6.78 12.33
CA ARG A 208 12.16 5.56 12.52
C ARG A 208 11.75 4.45 11.54
N LEU A 209 11.62 4.82 10.26
CA LEU A 209 11.26 3.88 9.20
C LEU A 209 12.48 3.55 8.34
N PRO A 210 12.82 2.26 8.13
CA PRO A 210 13.90 1.90 7.23
C PRO A 210 13.55 2.32 5.78
N ALA A 211 14.57 2.61 4.97
CA ALA A 211 14.36 2.82 3.54
C ALA A 211 13.70 1.57 2.91
N LEU A 212 12.75 1.78 1.98
CA LEU A 212 12.17 0.67 1.25
C LEU A 212 13.20 0.09 0.28
N ALA A 213 13.44 -1.21 0.39
CA ALA A 213 14.35 -1.91 -0.50
C ALA A 213 13.87 -1.85 -1.96
N ILE A 214 12.57 -2.00 -2.16
CA ILE A 214 11.87 -1.94 -3.45
C ILE A 214 10.56 -1.17 -3.31
N GLN A 215 9.99 -0.78 -4.46
CA GLN A 215 8.62 -0.29 -4.60
C GLN A 215 7.75 -1.35 -5.29
N TYR A 216 6.44 -1.20 -5.25
CA TYR A 216 5.53 -2.16 -5.90
C TYR A 216 5.75 -2.24 -7.42
N ALA A 217 6.13 -1.13 -8.04
CA ALA A 217 6.47 -1.08 -9.45
C ALA A 217 7.70 -1.95 -9.80
N ASP A 218 8.66 -2.09 -8.87
CA ASP A 218 9.80 -2.99 -9.05
C ASP A 218 9.33 -4.47 -9.08
N PHE A 219 8.37 -4.81 -8.20
CA PHE A 219 7.73 -6.13 -8.21
C PHE A 219 6.97 -6.38 -9.51
N SER A 220 6.20 -5.38 -10.01
CA SER A 220 5.44 -5.54 -11.26
C SER A 220 6.33 -5.88 -12.44
N VAL A 221 7.49 -5.20 -12.57
CA VAL A 221 8.46 -5.47 -13.62
C VAL A 221 9.10 -6.86 -13.44
N TRP A 222 9.46 -7.21 -12.21
CA TRP A 222 10.05 -8.52 -11.91
C TRP A 222 9.09 -9.69 -12.14
N GLU A 223 7.80 -9.53 -11.82
CA GLU A 223 6.77 -10.57 -12.01
C GLU A 223 6.57 -10.94 -13.49
N ARG A 224 6.86 -9.99 -14.41
CA ARG A 224 6.67 -10.15 -15.85
C ARG A 224 7.90 -10.65 -16.61
N ASN A 225 9.07 -10.68 -15.97
CA ASN A 225 10.32 -11.22 -16.50
C ASN A 225 10.63 -12.64 -15.97
#